data_4075daedbd4636b478a4e8304d0c3a5a
#
_entry.id   4075daedbd4636b478a4e8304d0c3a5a
#
_cell.length_a   1.000
_cell.length_b   1.000
_cell.length_c   1.000
_cell.angle_alpha   90.00
_cell.angle_beta   90.00
_cell.angle_gamma   90.00
#
_symmetry.space_group_name_H-M   'P 1'
#
loop_
_entity.id
_entity.type
_entity.pdbx_description
1 polymer ?
#
loop_
_entity_poly.entity_id
_entity_poly.type
_entity_poly.pdbx_seq_one_letter_code
_entity_poly.pdbx_strand_id
1 'polypeptide(L)'
;LTTKKAFTDEEYFKLSEAVYQDGTLNSKKINIELSDRTKSNWKVVSKLNDRATNTQAFAVIPEEKGKDGKIYYNHNNMIFVYRGTKESKDFGSDIINVFAGKNSRTSLDRKSKNPFQVSKEWTEEVLKEFNPKNPTSTGHSLGGALSHYNSILYDFNATTYAAPNIYQLLPEDKQKKVRDGFYNNSIIDFTHDDDMIGTFDQFS
;
A
#
# COMPACT_ATOMS: atom_id res chain seq x y z
N LEU A 1 -4.86 -11.11 13.52
CA LEU A 1 -4.22 -9.85 13.12
C LEU A 1 -3.86 -9.04 14.34
N THR A 2 -2.62 -8.62 14.47
CA THR A 2 -2.16 -7.75 15.53
C THR A 2 -2.63 -6.32 15.26
N THR A 3 -3.22 -5.66 16.24
CA THR A 3 -3.73 -4.29 16.14
C THR A 3 -2.64 -3.24 16.31
N LYS A 4 -1.41 -3.65 16.64
CA LYS A 4 -0.30 -2.74 16.91
C LYS A 4 0.29 -2.21 15.61
N LYS A 5 0.13 -0.91 15.36
CA LYS A 5 0.82 -0.21 14.28
C LYS A 5 2.32 -0.11 14.57
N ALA A 6 3.16 -0.52 13.61
CA ALA A 6 4.61 -0.38 13.70
C ALA A 6 5.06 1.08 13.49
N PHE A 7 4.27 1.91 12.78
CA PHE A 7 4.61 3.27 12.37
C PHE A 7 3.42 4.23 12.57
N THR A 8 3.70 5.52 12.50
CA THR A 8 2.68 6.56 12.64
C THR A 8 1.85 6.74 11.36
N ASP A 9 0.66 7.30 11.49
CA ASP A 9 -0.18 7.63 10.34
C ASP A 9 0.52 8.62 9.38
N GLU A 10 1.30 9.56 9.94
CA GLU A 10 2.10 10.50 9.15
C GLU A 10 3.16 9.80 8.31
N GLU A 11 3.85 8.79 8.85
CA GLU A 11 4.82 8.02 8.08
C GLU A 11 4.17 7.28 6.92
N TYR A 12 3.03 6.62 7.15
CA TYR A 12 2.27 5.98 6.08
C TYR A 12 1.81 6.98 5.02
N PHE A 13 1.30 8.13 5.44
CA PHE A 13 0.87 9.18 4.51
C PHE A 13 2.03 9.66 3.63
N LYS A 14 3.15 10.02 4.23
CA LYS A 14 4.31 10.53 3.50
C LYS A 14 4.95 9.48 2.59
N LEU A 15 4.94 8.21 2.98
CA LEU A 15 5.34 7.11 2.09
C LEU A 15 4.40 7.00 0.89
N SER A 16 3.08 7.09 1.11
CA SER A 16 2.10 7.02 0.02
C SER A 16 2.26 8.17 -0.99
N GLU A 17 2.71 9.34 -0.53
CA GLU A 17 2.98 10.51 -1.39
C GLU A 17 4.34 10.42 -2.10
N ALA A 18 5.36 9.90 -1.42
CA ALA A 18 6.72 9.83 -1.94
C ALA A 18 6.83 9.05 -3.26
N VAL A 19 5.99 8.04 -3.45
CA VAL A 19 5.99 7.21 -4.67
C VAL A 19 5.47 7.94 -5.91
N TYR A 20 4.85 9.10 -5.75
CA TYR A 20 4.41 9.96 -6.86
C TYR A 20 5.47 10.95 -7.33
N GLN A 21 6.58 11.07 -6.61
CA GLN A 21 7.66 11.98 -6.99
C GLN A 21 8.44 11.43 -8.18
N ASP A 22 8.83 12.33 -9.07
CA ASP A 22 9.65 11.97 -10.23
C ASP A 22 11.01 11.39 -9.77
N GLY A 23 11.40 10.30 -10.39
CA GLY A 23 12.65 9.61 -10.05
C GLY A 23 12.57 8.57 -8.93
N THR A 24 11.46 8.47 -8.19
CA THR A 24 11.30 7.47 -7.13
C THR A 24 11.42 6.04 -7.67
N LEU A 25 10.95 5.77 -8.90
CA LEU A 25 11.09 4.47 -9.56
C LEU A 25 12.54 4.00 -9.70
N ASN A 26 13.49 4.93 -9.79
CA ASN A 26 14.92 4.65 -9.92
C ASN A 26 15.65 4.75 -8.57
N SER A 27 14.96 5.15 -7.50
CA SER A 27 15.55 5.34 -6.20
C SER A 27 15.76 4.03 -5.46
N LYS A 28 16.88 3.90 -4.76
CA LYS A 28 17.15 2.78 -3.85
C LYS A 28 16.75 3.10 -2.41
N LYS A 29 16.48 4.36 -2.11
CA LYS A 29 16.12 4.86 -0.78
C LYS A 29 14.99 5.87 -0.90
N ILE A 30 14.14 5.90 0.13
CA ILE A 30 13.13 6.92 0.32
C ILE A 30 13.42 7.59 1.67
N ASN A 31 13.60 8.91 1.65
CA ASN A 31 13.82 9.71 2.84
C ASN A 31 12.62 10.61 3.07
N ILE A 32 12.07 10.56 4.26
CA ILE A 32 10.88 11.31 4.64
C ILE A 32 11.25 12.25 5.80
N GLU A 33 10.80 13.49 5.72
CA GLU A 33 10.83 14.42 6.83
C GLU A 33 9.45 14.51 7.46
N LEU A 34 9.39 14.26 8.78
CA LEU A 34 8.15 14.34 9.55
C LEU A 34 7.88 15.77 10.03
N SER A 35 6.66 16.05 10.48
CA SER A 35 6.24 17.37 10.94
C SER A 35 7.04 17.91 12.13
N ASP A 36 7.58 17.01 12.97
CA ASP A 36 8.50 17.34 14.08
C ASP A 36 9.96 17.52 13.64
N ARG A 37 10.21 17.53 12.32
CA ARG A 37 11.53 17.62 11.67
C ARG A 37 12.43 16.40 11.84
N THR A 38 11.99 15.34 12.45
CA THR A 38 12.71 14.06 12.44
C THR A 38 12.67 13.45 11.04
N LYS A 39 13.69 12.65 10.73
CA LYS A 39 13.80 11.96 9.44
C LYS A 39 13.47 10.49 9.61
N SER A 40 12.70 9.98 8.67
CA SER A 40 12.37 8.56 8.54
C SER A 40 12.93 8.08 7.20
N ASN A 41 13.90 7.17 7.26
CA ASN A 41 14.64 6.71 6.09
C ASN A 41 14.32 5.25 5.81
N TRP A 42 14.16 4.93 4.53
CA TRP A 42 13.70 3.63 4.07
C TRP A 42 14.56 3.14 2.92
N LYS A 43 14.86 1.85 2.91
CA LYS A 43 15.50 1.17 1.78
C LYS A 43 14.45 0.50 0.91
N VAL A 44 14.52 0.71 -0.39
CA VAL A 44 13.66 0.02 -1.37
C VAL A 44 14.29 -1.33 -1.68
N VAL A 45 13.60 -2.41 -1.33
CA VAL A 45 14.10 -3.78 -1.54
C VAL A 45 13.45 -4.50 -2.71
N SER A 46 12.29 -4.05 -3.16
CA SER A 46 11.63 -4.55 -4.36
C SER A 46 10.76 -3.47 -5.00
N LYS A 47 10.59 -3.55 -6.30
CA LYS A 47 9.78 -2.61 -7.10
C LYS A 47 8.90 -3.37 -8.06
N LEU A 48 7.69 -2.87 -8.22
CA LEU A 48 6.80 -3.25 -9.32
C LEU A 48 6.66 -2.06 -10.25
N ASN A 49 6.90 -2.28 -11.53
CA ASN A 49 6.64 -1.30 -12.58
C ASN A 49 6.09 -2.02 -13.82
N ASP A 50 4.80 -2.26 -13.81
CA ASP A 50 4.10 -2.89 -14.93
C ASP A 50 3.49 -1.83 -15.83
N ARG A 51 4.08 -1.66 -17.01
CA ARG A 51 3.63 -0.65 -17.99
C ARG A 51 2.30 -1.01 -18.63
N ALA A 52 2.03 -2.29 -18.81
CA ALA A 52 0.81 -2.74 -19.48
C ALA A 52 -0.46 -2.38 -18.69
N THR A 53 -0.40 -2.46 -17.37
CA THR A 53 -1.52 -2.10 -16.48
C THR A 53 -1.32 -0.76 -15.78
N ASN A 54 -0.19 -0.08 -16.03
CA ASN A 54 0.21 1.14 -15.34
C ASN A 54 0.21 0.98 -13.81
N THR A 55 0.70 -0.16 -13.34
CA THR A 55 0.75 -0.51 -11.92
C THR A 55 2.16 -0.35 -11.38
N GLN A 56 2.29 0.40 -10.29
CA GLN A 56 3.57 0.62 -9.63
C GLN A 56 3.43 0.38 -8.14
N ALA A 57 4.46 -0.20 -7.53
CA ALA A 57 4.52 -0.41 -6.09
C ALA A 57 5.98 -0.55 -5.63
N PHE A 58 6.18 -0.33 -4.34
CA PHE A 58 7.48 -0.45 -3.70
C PHE A 58 7.35 -1.27 -2.43
N ALA A 59 8.30 -2.15 -2.16
CA ALA A 59 8.49 -2.74 -0.86
C ALA A 59 9.68 -2.03 -0.19
N VAL A 60 9.43 -1.42 0.96
CA VAL A 60 10.42 -0.62 1.68
C VAL A 60 10.62 -1.16 3.09
N ILE A 61 11.84 -1.07 3.60
CA ILE A 61 12.19 -1.48 4.96
C ILE A 61 12.82 -0.31 5.71
N PRO A 62 12.50 -0.16 7.02
CA PRO A 62 12.97 0.99 7.78
C PRO A 62 14.44 0.88 8.11
N GLU A 63 15.10 2.03 8.12
CA GLU A 63 16.42 2.22 8.68
C GLU A 63 16.30 2.39 10.20
N GLU A 64 17.04 1.58 10.93
CA GLU A 64 17.05 1.59 12.39
C GLU A 64 18.49 1.78 12.89
N LYS A 65 18.66 2.58 13.95
CA LYS A 65 19.94 2.73 14.61
C LYS A 65 20.03 1.74 15.77
N GLY A 66 21.03 0.88 15.73
CA GLY A 66 21.29 -0.07 16.79
C GLY A 66 21.89 0.57 18.04
N LYS A 67 21.95 -0.19 19.14
CA LYS A 67 22.57 0.22 20.41
C LYS A 67 24.07 0.53 20.26
N ASP A 68 24.72 -0.11 19.27
CA ASP A 68 26.11 0.11 18.89
C ASP A 68 26.35 1.37 18.04
N GLY A 69 25.30 2.14 17.75
CA GLY A 69 25.33 3.31 16.89
C GLY A 69 25.36 3.02 15.40
N LYS A 70 25.36 1.74 14.99
CA LYS A 70 25.35 1.34 13.59
C LYS A 70 23.92 1.35 13.01
N ILE A 71 23.85 1.52 11.70
CA ILE A 71 22.59 1.53 10.94
C ILE A 71 22.27 0.11 10.48
N TYR A 72 21.04 -0.31 10.73
CA TYR A 72 20.47 -1.57 10.30
C TYR A 72 19.19 -1.33 9.50
N TYR A 73 18.85 -2.27 8.64
CA TYR A 73 17.58 -2.27 7.91
C TYR A 73 16.73 -3.45 8.36
N ASN A 74 15.50 -3.18 8.79
CA ASN A 74 14.63 -4.20 9.40
C ASN A 74 13.57 -4.68 8.41
N HIS A 75 13.84 -5.81 7.73
CA HIS A 75 12.90 -6.40 6.77
C HIS A 75 11.61 -6.93 7.42
N ASN A 76 11.59 -7.18 8.73
CA ASN A 76 10.39 -7.65 9.43
C ASN A 76 9.29 -6.58 9.49
N ASN A 77 9.66 -5.30 9.44
CA ASN A 77 8.74 -4.16 9.43
C ASN A 77 8.55 -3.58 8.03
N MET A 78 8.52 -4.43 7.02
CA MET A 78 8.32 -4.05 5.64
C MET A 78 6.99 -3.32 5.43
N ILE A 79 7.01 -2.28 4.60
CA ILE A 79 5.80 -1.61 4.13
C ILE A 79 5.70 -1.78 2.61
N PHE A 80 4.55 -2.26 2.16
CA PHE A 80 4.15 -2.24 0.76
C PHE A 80 3.50 -0.91 0.45
N VAL A 81 4.07 -0.15 -0.48
CA VAL A 81 3.55 1.15 -0.90
C VAL A 81 3.03 1.02 -2.33
N TYR A 82 1.71 1.02 -2.48
CA TYR A 82 1.07 0.91 -3.79
C TYR A 82 0.75 2.28 -4.34
N ARG A 83 1.01 2.44 -5.63
CA ARG A 83 0.74 3.67 -6.35
C ARG A 83 -0.44 3.47 -7.29
N GLY A 84 -1.39 4.40 -7.23
CA GLY A 84 -2.40 4.56 -8.26
C GLY A 84 -1.85 5.31 -9.47
N THR A 85 -2.61 5.37 -10.55
CA THR A 85 -2.28 6.21 -11.69
C THR A 85 -2.37 7.69 -11.31
N LYS A 86 -1.54 8.56 -11.91
CA LYS A 86 -1.63 10.01 -11.69
C LYS A 86 -3.01 10.57 -12.08
N GLU A 87 -3.68 9.89 -12.98
CA GLU A 87 -5.03 10.24 -13.46
C GLU A 87 -6.15 9.73 -12.55
N SER A 88 -5.84 8.94 -11.54
CA SER A 88 -6.84 8.28 -10.69
C SER A 88 -7.51 9.18 -9.66
N LYS A 89 -7.18 10.46 -9.60
CA LYS A 89 -7.88 11.43 -8.74
C LYS A 89 -9.37 11.56 -9.08
N ASP A 90 -9.73 11.26 -10.33
CA ASP A 90 -11.11 11.37 -10.83
C ASP A 90 -11.84 10.02 -10.94
N PHE A 91 -11.17 8.90 -10.59
CA PHE A 91 -11.70 7.56 -10.76
C PHE A 91 -12.17 6.96 -9.43
N GLY A 92 -13.38 7.30 -9.01
CA GLY A 92 -14.01 6.73 -7.83
C GLY A 92 -14.45 5.25 -8.01
N SER A 93 -15.62 4.93 -7.48
CA SER A 93 -16.20 3.57 -7.52
C SER A 93 -16.30 2.92 -8.91
N ASP A 94 -16.33 3.71 -9.98
CA ASP A 94 -16.52 3.21 -11.34
C ASP A 94 -15.37 2.31 -11.83
N ILE A 95 -14.12 2.64 -11.48
CA ILE A 95 -12.98 1.79 -11.81
C ILE A 95 -13.09 0.42 -11.14
N ILE A 96 -13.47 0.41 -9.87
CA ILE A 96 -13.64 -0.85 -9.12
C ILE A 96 -14.71 -1.71 -9.77
N ASN A 97 -15.82 -1.13 -10.20
CA ASN A 97 -16.89 -1.83 -10.91
C ASN A 97 -16.42 -2.40 -12.25
N VAL A 98 -15.61 -1.65 -13.01
CA VAL A 98 -15.05 -2.12 -14.28
C VAL A 98 -14.13 -3.32 -14.04
N PHE A 99 -13.25 -3.27 -13.04
CA PHE A 99 -12.37 -4.38 -12.70
C PHE A 99 -13.13 -5.57 -12.11
N ALA A 100 -14.17 -5.36 -11.32
CA ALA A 100 -15.03 -6.42 -10.83
C ALA A 100 -15.69 -7.18 -12.00
N GLY A 101 -16.20 -6.45 -12.99
CA GLY A 101 -16.77 -7.05 -14.21
C GLY A 101 -15.71 -7.83 -15.02
N LYS A 102 -14.49 -7.34 -15.11
CA LYS A 102 -13.38 -8.05 -15.78
C LYS A 102 -12.93 -9.29 -15.00
N ASN A 103 -12.85 -9.21 -13.67
CA ASN A 103 -12.48 -10.34 -12.84
C ASN A 103 -13.48 -11.49 -12.92
N SER A 104 -14.77 -11.20 -13.06
CA SER A 104 -15.80 -12.24 -13.24
C SER A 104 -15.73 -12.92 -14.62
N ARG A 105 -15.16 -12.26 -15.62
CA ARG A 105 -14.98 -12.78 -16.99
C ARG A 105 -13.63 -13.46 -17.22
N THR A 106 -12.69 -13.38 -16.28
CA THR A 106 -11.31 -13.85 -16.44
C THR A 106 -11.14 -15.36 -16.51
N SER A 107 -12.19 -16.14 -16.32
CA SER A 107 -12.15 -17.56 -16.66
C SER A 107 -11.95 -17.82 -18.16
N LEU A 108 -12.21 -16.84 -19.02
CA LEU A 108 -12.17 -16.96 -20.48
C LEU A 108 -11.04 -16.16 -21.16
N ASP A 109 -10.50 -15.13 -20.54
CA ASP A 109 -9.48 -14.28 -21.15
C ASP A 109 -8.24 -14.10 -20.27
N ARG A 110 -7.33 -15.08 -20.35
CA ARG A 110 -6.07 -15.10 -19.61
C ARG A 110 -5.04 -14.04 -20.08
N LYS A 111 -5.38 -13.21 -21.07
CA LYS A 111 -4.39 -12.32 -21.71
C LYS A 111 -4.35 -10.90 -21.17
N SER A 112 -5.34 -10.44 -20.42
CA SER A 112 -5.34 -9.07 -19.88
C SER A 112 -5.41 -9.09 -18.35
N LYS A 113 -4.24 -9.05 -17.71
CA LYS A 113 -4.14 -8.82 -16.27
C LYS A 113 -4.56 -7.38 -15.95
N ASN A 114 -5.17 -7.17 -14.79
CA ASN A 114 -5.49 -5.84 -14.26
C ASN A 114 -4.52 -5.46 -13.12
N PRO A 115 -4.53 -4.22 -12.62
CA PRO A 115 -3.64 -3.80 -11.53
C PRO A 115 -3.75 -4.66 -10.27
N PHE A 116 -4.92 -5.19 -9.93
CA PHE A 116 -5.12 -6.03 -8.76
C PHE A 116 -4.39 -7.37 -8.89
N GLN A 117 -4.50 -8.01 -10.04
CA GLN A 117 -3.82 -9.28 -10.33
C GLN A 117 -2.30 -9.11 -10.35
N VAL A 118 -1.80 -8.07 -11.01
CA VAL A 118 -0.37 -7.77 -11.11
C VAL A 118 0.21 -7.46 -9.73
N SER A 119 -0.45 -6.62 -8.95
CA SER A 119 0.00 -6.29 -7.60
C SER A 119 -0.03 -7.49 -6.66
N LYS A 120 -1.04 -8.35 -6.79
CA LYS A 120 -1.15 -9.59 -6.03
C LYS A 120 0.03 -10.52 -6.27
N GLU A 121 0.36 -10.79 -7.52
CA GLU A 121 1.48 -11.67 -7.89
C GLU A 121 2.80 -11.13 -7.33
N TRP A 122 3.05 -9.84 -7.49
CA TRP A 122 4.25 -9.21 -6.96
C TRP A 122 4.31 -9.24 -5.42
N THR A 123 3.20 -8.92 -4.76
CA THR A 123 3.13 -8.94 -3.28
C THR A 123 3.43 -10.34 -2.74
N GLU A 124 2.87 -11.37 -3.36
CA GLU A 124 3.12 -12.76 -2.98
C GLU A 124 4.59 -13.14 -3.15
N GLU A 125 5.22 -12.76 -4.26
CA GLU A 125 6.64 -13.00 -4.50
C GLU A 125 7.52 -12.34 -3.44
N VAL A 126 7.25 -11.08 -3.10
CA VAL A 126 7.99 -10.34 -2.07
C VAL A 126 7.81 -10.97 -0.68
N LEU A 127 6.58 -11.36 -0.34
CA LEU A 127 6.32 -12.05 0.93
C LEU A 127 7.09 -13.37 1.04
N LYS A 128 7.18 -14.12 -0.05
CA LYS A 128 7.95 -15.38 -0.09
C LYS A 128 9.46 -15.14 0.02
N GLU A 129 9.96 -14.12 -0.66
CA GLU A 129 11.40 -13.81 -0.70
C GLU A 129 11.91 -13.33 0.66
N PHE A 130 11.22 -12.38 1.27
CA PHE A 130 11.68 -11.70 2.49
C PHE A 130 11.08 -12.26 3.78
N ASN A 131 9.96 -12.95 3.70
CA ASN A 131 9.23 -13.50 4.86
C ASN A 131 9.13 -12.53 6.04
N PRO A 132 8.64 -11.29 5.84
CA PRO A 132 8.55 -10.30 6.91
C PRO A 132 7.57 -10.73 7.99
N LYS A 133 7.90 -10.49 9.27
CA LYS A 133 7.03 -10.87 10.40
C LYS A 133 5.83 -9.94 10.56
N ASN A 134 6.01 -8.64 10.28
CA ASN A 134 5.00 -7.62 10.49
C ASN A 134 4.86 -6.73 9.25
N PRO A 135 4.51 -7.28 8.08
CA PRO A 135 4.29 -6.44 6.90
C PRO A 135 3.04 -5.60 7.09
N THR A 136 3.09 -4.38 6.59
CA THR A 136 1.93 -3.48 6.49
C THR A 136 1.90 -2.84 5.12
N SER A 137 0.84 -2.10 4.81
CA SER A 137 0.73 -1.43 3.52
C SER A 137 0.11 -0.05 3.62
N THR A 138 0.35 0.73 2.60
CA THR A 138 -0.23 2.05 2.41
C THR A 138 -0.45 2.36 0.93
N GLY A 139 -1.24 3.36 0.66
CA GLY A 139 -1.52 3.85 -0.68
C GLY A 139 -2.57 4.93 -0.66
N HIS A 140 -2.62 5.70 -1.74
CA HIS A 140 -3.56 6.78 -1.96
C HIS A 140 -4.46 6.46 -3.16
N SER A 141 -5.75 6.72 -3.06
CA SER A 141 -6.73 6.50 -4.12
C SER A 141 -6.69 5.06 -4.66
N LEU A 142 -6.45 4.81 -5.93
CA LEU A 142 -6.31 3.47 -6.48
C LEU A 142 -5.18 2.67 -5.80
N GLY A 143 -4.08 3.33 -5.41
CA GLY A 143 -3.03 2.70 -4.62
C GLY A 143 -3.55 2.23 -3.25
N GLY A 144 -4.44 2.99 -2.64
CA GLY A 144 -5.17 2.57 -1.43
C GLY A 144 -6.06 1.35 -1.66
N ALA A 145 -6.73 1.29 -2.80
CA ALA A 145 -7.52 0.11 -3.18
C ALA A 145 -6.63 -1.14 -3.34
N LEU A 146 -5.48 -1.02 -4.00
CA LEU A 146 -4.50 -2.10 -4.12
C LEU A 146 -3.96 -2.54 -2.74
N SER A 147 -3.72 -1.57 -1.86
CA SER A 147 -3.30 -1.82 -0.48
C SER A 147 -4.36 -2.64 0.28
N HIS A 148 -5.62 -2.25 0.26
CA HIS A 148 -6.72 -2.99 0.90
C HIS A 148 -6.85 -4.41 0.35
N TYR A 149 -6.83 -4.54 -0.97
CA TYR A 149 -6.96 -5.82 -1.65
C TYR A 149 -5.88 -6.81 -1.21
N ASN A 150 -4.61 -6.41 -1.28
CA ASN A 150 -3.49 -7.26 -0.90
C ASN A 150 -3.43 -7.52 0.61
N SER A 151 -3.74 -6.53 1.43
CA SER A 151 -3.78 -6.69 2.90
C SER A 151 -4.83 -7.70 3.34
N ILE A 152 -5.99 -7.71 2.71
CA ILE A 152 -7.05 -8.67 3.00
C ILE A 152 -6.68 -10.06 2.49
N LEU A 153 -6.11 -10.18 1.29
CA LEU A 153 -5.71 -11.48 0.74
C LEU A 153 -4.61 -12.17 1.57
N TYR A 154 -3.67 -11.40 2.11
CA TYR A 154 -2.48 -11.93 2.80
C TYR A 154 -2.47 -11.63 4.31
N ASP A 155 -3.56 -11.12 4.85
CA ASP A 155 -3.80 -10.89 6.29
C ASP A 155 -2.74 -10.02 6.96
N PHE A 156 -2.47 -8.83 6.42
CA PHE A 156 -1.67 -7.82 7.08
C PHE A 156 -2.41 -6.47 7.17
N ASN A 157 -1.92 -5.56 8.02
CA ASN A 157 -2.57 -4.28 8.28
C ASN A 157 -2.31 -3.26 7.17
N ALA A 158 -3.28 -2.37 6.96
CA ALA A 158 -3.19 -1.27 6.01
C ALA A 158 -3.60 0.06 6.63
N THR A 159 -2.90 1.12 6.26
CA THR A 159 -3.28 2.51 6.53
C THR A 159 -3.27 3.26 5.21
N THR A 160 -4.42 3.73 4.77
CA THR A 160 -4.61 4.26 3.42
C THR A 160 -5.35 5.59 3.41
N TYR A 161 -5.40 6.21 2.23
CA TYR A 161 -5.95 7.55 2.05
C TYR A 161 -6.86 7.56 0.82
N ALA A 162 -8.14 7.90 1.05
CA ALA A 162 -9.17 7.98 0.01
C ALA A 162 -9.26 6.70 -0.87
N ALA A 163 -9.18 5.53 -0.25
CA ALA A 163 -9.23 4.26 -0.96
C ALA A 163 -10.66 3.92 -1.39
N PRO A 164 -10.89 3.59 -2.67
CA PRO A 164 -12.16 3.04 -3.11
C PRO A 164 -12.47 1.69 -2.45
N ASN A 165 -13.74 1.37 -2.30
CA ASN A 165 -14.20 0.10 -1.73
C ASN A 165 -13.94 -1.05 -2.72
N ILE A 166 -13.18 -2.07 -2.27
CA ILE A 166 -12.77 -3.21 -3.10
C ILE A 166 -13.54 -4.51 -2.76
N TYR A 167 -14.57 -4.43 -1.96
CA TYR A 167 -15.31 -5.60 -1.47
C TYR A 167 -15.72 -6.58 -2.59
N GLN A 168 -16.21 -6.04 -3.71
CA GLN A 168 -16.66 -6.85 -4.84
C GLN A 168 -15.54 -7.63 -5.54
N LEU A 169 -14.29 -7.24 -5.36
CA LEU A 169 -13.12 -7.91 -5.96
C LEU A 169 -12.63 -9.09 -5.12
N LEU A 170 -13.07 -9.19 -3.87
CA LEU A 170 -12.60 -10.20 -2.93
C LEU A 170 -13.24 -11.57 -3.21
N PRO A 171 -12.50 -12.67 -2.95
CA PRO A 171 -13.09 -14.00 -2.86
C PRO A 171 -14.17 -14.09 -1.79
N GLU A 172 -15.13 -15.02 -1.95
CA GLU A 172 -16.27 -15.15 -1.03
C GLU A 172 -15.88 -15.35 0.44
N ASP A 173 -14.84 -16.14 0.71
CA ASP A 173 -14.33 -16.36 2.07
C ASP A 173 -13.81 -15.07 2.71
N LYS A 174 -13.14 -14.22 1.93
CA LYS A 174 -12.67 -12.91 2.39
C LYS A 174 -13.81 -11.90 2.52
N GLN A 175 -14.77 -11.92 1.62
CA GLN A 175 -15.99 -11.11 1.74
C GLN A 175 -16.73 -11.40 3.04
N LYS A 176 -16.84 -12.67 3.41
CA LYS A 176 -17.48 -13.09 4.66
C LYS A 176 -16.72 -12.53 5.88
N LYS A 177 -15.39 -12.63 5.88
CA LYS A 177 -14.54 -12.08 6.96
C LYS A 177 -14.69 -10.56 7.10
N VAL A 178 -14.80 -9.85 5.99
CA VAL A 178 -15.06 -8.39 6.00
C VAL A 178 -16.42 -8.10 6.62
N ARG A 179 -17.49 -8.82 6.23
CA ARG A 179 -18.82 -8.65 6.82
C ARG A 179 -18.85 -8.97 8.31
N ASP A 180 -18.09 -9.96 8.74
CA ASP A 180 -17.99 -10.38 10.15
C ASP A 180 -17.10 -9.44 11.00
N GLY A 181 -16.53 -8.38 10.39
CA GLY A 181 -15.74 -7.37 11.09
C GLY A 181 -14.29 -7.78 11.37
N PHE A 182 -13.79 -8.86 10.78
CA PHE A 182 -12.45 -9.38 11.03
C PHE A 182 -11.34 -8.35 10.75
N TYR A 183 -11.53 -7.47 9.78
CA TYR A 183 -10.54 -6.48 9.35
C TYR A 183 -10.79 -5.07 9.92
N ASN A 184 -11.82 -4.85 10.77
CA ASN A 184 -12.21 -3.52 11.22
C ASN A 184 -11.08 -2.73 11.89
N ASN A 185 -10.21 -3.40 12.65
CA ASN A 185 -9.07 -2.76 13.33
C ASN A 185 -7.75 -2.87 12.54
N SER A 186 -7.75 -3.59 11.43
CA SER A 186 -6.56 -3.88 10.63
C SER A 186 -6.43 -2.96 9.43
N ILE A 187 -7.55 -2.52 8.89
CA ILE A 187 -7.63 -1.65 7.71
C ILE A 187 -8.22 -0.32 8.15
N ILE A 188 -7.42 0.74 8.07
CA ILE A 188 -7.82 2.10 8.41
C ILE A 188 -7.67 2.95 7.16
N ASP A 189 -8.74 3.61 6.76
CA ASP A 189 -8.74 4.53 5.62
C ASP A 189 -9.14 5.94 6.07
N PHE A 190 -8.32 6.91 5.69
CA PHE A 190 -8.62 8.31 5.84
C PHE A 190 -9.31 8.81 4.57
N THR A 191 -10.62 9.04 4.66
CA THR A 191 -11.48 9.31 3.50
C THR A 191 -11.32 10.71 2.90
N HIS A 192 -10.74 11.66 3.65
CA HIS A 192 -10.57 13.04 3.24
C HIS A 192 -9.08 13.44 3.29
N ASP A 193 -8.45 13.51 2.12
CA ASP A 193 -7.05 13.91 1.98
C ASP A 193 -6.76 15.29 2.58
N ASP A 194 -7.69 16.25 2.38
CA ASP A 194 -7.53 17.62 2.83
C ASP A 194 -7.41 17.72 4.35
N ASP A 195 -8.09 16.84 5.09
CA ASP A 195 -8.00 16.79 6.55
C ASP A 195 -6.62 16.33 7.03
N MET A 196 -5.98 15.39 6.30
CA MET A 196 -4.65 14.91 6.63
C MET A 196 -3.56 15.91 6.24
N ILE A 197 -3.66 16.52 5.05
CA ILE A 197 -2.72 17.54 4.57
C ILE A 197 -2.76 18.74 5.52
N GLY A 198 -3.96 19.23 5.88
CA GLY A 198 -4.12 20.31 6.85
C GLY A 198 -3.57 20.00 8.24
N THR A 199 -3.63 18.74 8.68
CA THR A 199 -3.12 18.32 9.98
C THR A 199 -1.59 18.29 10.02
N PHE A 200 -0.93 17.83 8.97
CA PHE A 200 0.52 17.70 8.94
C PHE A 200 1.24 18.97 8.46
N ASP A 201 0.64 19.75 7.57
CA ASP A 201 1.23 20.99 7.08
C ASP A 201 1.13 22.15 8.09
N GLN A 202 0.19 22.10 9.03
CA GLN A 202 0.09 23.11 10.10
C GLN A 202 1.29 23.08 11.07
N PHE A 203 2.10 22.04 11.06
CA PHE A 203 3.27 21.89 11.93
C PHE A 203 4.61 22.00 11.18
N SER A 204 4.59 22.27 9.89
CA SER A 204 5.81 22.43 9.07
C SER A 204 6.21 23.94 8.99
#